data_360581fa4c8c466b816581832f93f255
#
_entry.id   360581fa4c8c466b816581832f93f255
#
_cell.length_a   1.000
_cell.length_b   1.000
_cell.length_c   1.000
_cell.angle_alpha   90.00
_cell.angle_beta   90.00
_cell.angle_gamma   90.00
#
_symmetry.space_group_name_H-M   'P 1'
#
loop_
_entity.id
_entity.type
_entity.pdbx_description
1 polymer ?
#
loop_
_entity_poly.entity_id
_entity_poly.type
_entity_poly.pdbx_seq_one_letter_code
_entity_poly.pdbx_strand_id
1 'polypeptide(L)'
;MQFLTGLASAASLFMVAAGLSIIFGVSRIVNFAHGSFYMLGAYLAYSLGQRFGGSGLGFWSAVVLAALLVGLIGVLVEVLILRRIYQAPELFQLLATFGVVLIVQDATLWLWGPEDLIGPRAPGLDSAIRIGQDYLPEYDIALIVLSAVVLLALWLLFRKTRWGTLVRAATQDREMVAALGVNQAWLFTSVFFVGAVLAGLGGAVQLPKGGADLLLDMNIIAAAFVVVVVGGMGSITGAFLAAVLIGELNAFGVLIFPQITLVLMFLVMAVVLVIRPWGLLGRPEDATHTPGVQAQEPLRLAGWKAQAGWLVLLLGLLALPWLTPWLIDEFTLVLAIEILI
;
A
#
# COMPACT_ATOMS: atom_id res chain seq x y z
N MET A 1 -12.22 -23.84 3.27
CA MET A 1 -10.89 -23.53 2.70
C MET A 1 -10.75 -22.07 2.30
N GLN A 2 -11.66 -21.47 1.55
CA GLN A 2 -11.57 -20.06 1.10
C GLN A 2 -11.28 -19.08 2.22
N PHE A 3 -11.90 -19.24 3.37
CA PHE A 3 -11.62 -18.39 4.54
C PHE A 3 -10.15 -18.42 4.97
N LEU A 4 -9.52 -19.57 5.05
CA LEU A 4 -8.11 -19.68 5.42
C LEU A 4 -7.18 -19.11 4.33
N THR A 5 -7.53 -19.31 3.07
CA THR A 5 -6.80 -18.71 1.94
C THR A 5 -6.93 -17.19 1.94
N GLY A 6 -8.11 -16.65 2.25
CA GLY A 6 -8.36 -15.22 2.41
C GLY A 6 -7.53 -14.64 3.55
N LEU A 7 -7.50 -15.29 4.71
CA LEU A 7 -6.65 -14.91 5.86
C LEU A 7 -5.15 -14.93 5.52
N ALA A 8 -4.68 -15.95 4.80
CA ALA A 8 -3.29 -16.02 4.37
C ALA A 8 -2.90 -14.91 3.39
N SER A 9 -3.81 -14.56 2.47
CA SER A 9 -3.62 -13.45 1.55
C SER A 9 -3.67 -12.10 2.27
N ALA A 10 -4.51 -11.96 3.28
CA ALA A 10 -4.57 -10.79 4.15
C ALA A 10 -3.28 -10.55 4.93
N ALA A 11 -2.46 -11.58 5.18
CA ALA A 11 -1.25 -11.47 6.00
C ALA A 11 -0.21 -10.52 5.37
N SER A 12 0.16 -10.71 4.10
CA SER A 12 1.11 -9.84 3.41
C SER A 12 0.52 -8.45 3.18
N LEU A 13 -0.76 -8.36 2.83
CA LEU A 13 -1.48 -7.11 2.66
C LEU A 13 -1.55 -6.30 3.97
N PHE A 14 -1.76 -6.97 5.11
CA PHE A 14 -1.70 -6.34 6.43
C PHE A 14 -0.33 -5.74 6.73
N MET A 15 0.75 -6.46 6.45
CA MET A 15 2.10 -5.97 6.75
C MET A 15 2.40 -4.68 5.99
N VAL A 16 2.14 -4.65 4.67
CA VAL A 16 2.36 -3.44 3.89
C VAL A 16 1.42 -2.31 4.31
N ALA A 17 0.15 -2.60 4.54
CA ALA A 17 -0.83 -1.59 4.96
C ALA A 17 -0.54 -1.05 6.38
N ALA A 18 -0.10 -1.89 7.31
CA ALA A 18 0.32 -1.44 8.64
C ALA A 18 1.51 -0.49 8.57
N GLY A 19 2.52 -0.80 7.73
CA GLY A 19 3.65 0.07 7.46
C GLY A 19 3.22 1.43 6.90
N LEU A 20 2.36 1.41 5.89
CA LEU A 20 1.80 2.62 5.29
C LEU A 20 0.97 3.43 6.29
N SER A 21 0.14 2.77 7.10
CA SER A 21 -0.67 3.39 8.13
C SER A 21 0.17 4.08 9.22
N ILE A 22 1.28 3.46 9.63
CA ILE A 22 2.21 4.03 10.62
C ILE A 22 2.89 5.28 10.05
N ILE A 23 3.41 5.21 8.82
CA ILE A 23 4.06 6.34 8.14
C ILE A 23 3.06 7.48 7.97
N PHE A 24 1.89 7.19 7.39
CA PHE A 24 0.87 8.19 7.14
C PHE A 24 0.38 8.86 8.43
N GLY A 25 0.18 8.07 9.50
CA GLY A 25 -0.28 8.58 10.80
C GLY A 25 0.60 9.69 11.36
N VAL A 26 1.92 9.67 11.07
CA VAL A 26 2.86 10.68 11.58
C VAL A 26 3.21 11.74 10.55
N SER A 27 3.51 11.32 9.32
CA SER A 27 3.93 12.24 8.24
C SER A 27 2.78 12.96 7.57
N ARG A 28 1.58 12.36 7.55
CA ARG A 28 0.40 12.76 6.77
C ARG A 28 0.66 12.87 5.27
N ILE A 29 1.70 12.20 4.78
CA ILE A 29 2.07 12.14 3.37
C ILE A 29 1.62 10.83 2.78
N VAL A 30 0.93 10.92 1.65
CA VAL A 30 0.60 9.75 0.83
C VAL A 30 1.85 9.32 0.09
N ASN A 31 2.43 8.18 0.47
CA ASN A 31 3.70 7.70 -0.06
C ASN A 31 3.48 6.56 -1.07
N PHE A 32 3.50 6.86 -2.36
CA PHE A 32 3.39 5.84 -3.41
C PHE A 32 4.59 4.88 -3.45
N ALA A 33 5.78 5.36 -3.07
CA ALA A 33 6.99 4.52 -3.03
C ALA A 33 6.90 3.38 -2.00
N HIS A 34 5.85 3.35 -1.17
CA HIS A 34 5.65 2.27 -0.21
C HIS A 34 5.42 0.91 -0.89
N GLY A 35 4.76 0.89 -2.06
CA GLY A 35 4.65 -0.29 -2.91
C GLY A 35 6.00 -0.78 -3.42
N SER A 36 6.89 0.15 -3.80
CA SER A 36 8.23 -0.19 -4.26
C SER A 36 9.08 -0.80 -3.14
N PHE A 37 8.87 -0.42 -1.86
CA PHE A 37 9.52 -1.09 -0.73
C PHE A 37 9.03 -2.53 -0.57
N TYR A 38 7.76 -2.80 -0.83
CA TYR A 38 7.23 -4.15 -0.85
C TYR A 38 7.88 -4.97 -1.98
N MET A 39 7.92 -4.44 -3.20
CA MET A 39 8.58 -5.07 -4.34
C MET A 39 10.05 -5.36 -4.05
N LEU A 40 10.82 -4.38 -3.55
CA LEU A 40 12.22 -4.59 -3.14
C LEU A 40 12.37 -5.68 -2.08
N GLY A 41 11.41 -5.81 -1.17
CA GLY A 41 11.38 -6.90 -0.19
C GLY A 41 11.37 -8.28 -0.84
N ALA A 42 10.56 -8.47 -1.88
CA ALA A 42 10.50 -9.72 -2.65
C ALA A 42 11.81 -9.98 -3.40
N TYR A 43 12.34 -8.99 -4.12
CA TYR A 43 13.58 -9.14 -4.89
C TYR A 43 14.82 -9.40 -4.01
N LEU A 44 14.94 -8.70 -2.88
CA LEU A 44 16.02 -8.91 -1.92
C LEU A 44 15.88 -10.28 -1.23
N ALA A 45 14.65 -10.68 -0.87
CA ALA A 45 14.41 -12.02 -0.32
C ALA A 45 14.76 -13.13 -1.32
N TYR A 46 14.48 -12.93 -2.60
CA TYR A 46 14.93 -13.82 -3.66
C TYR A 46 16.46 -13.97 -3.67
N SER A 47 17.18 -12.85 -3.75
CA SER A 47 18.64 -12.85 -3.82
C SER A 47 19.31 -13.45 -2.58
N LEU A 48 18.79 -13.14 -1.39
CA LEU A 48 19.29 -13.70 -0.14
C LEU A 48 18.89 -15.17 0.02
N GLY A 49 17.67 -15.53 -0.40
CA GLY A 49 17.18 -16.91 -0.39
C GLY A 49 18.01 -17.84 -1.24
N GLN A 50 18.51 -17.39 -2.40
CA GLN A 50 19.44 -18.14 -3.24
C GLN A 50 20.78 -18.42 -2.52
N ARG A 51 21.20 -17.54 -1.62
CA ARG A 51 22.47 -17.69 -0.89
C ARG A 51 22.33 -18.49 0.41
N PHE A 52 21.23 -18.31 1.13
CA PHE A 52 21.01 -18.86 2.49
C PHE A 52 19.91 -19.91 2.54
N GLY A 53 19.11 -20.08 1.47
CA GLY A 53 17.82 -20.76 1.46
C GLY A 53 17.82 -22.28 1.61
N GLY A 54 18.96 -22.94 1.77
CA GLY A 54 19.03 -24.39 1.89
C GLY A 54 18.43 -24.99 3.18
N SER A 55 18.05 -24.17 4.15
CA SER A 55 17.44 -24.59 5.42
C SER A 55 16.31 -23.64 5.83
N GLY A 56 15.41 -24.12 6.71
CA GLY A 56 14.33 -23.27 7.25
C GLY A 56 14.86 -22.03 7.98
N LEU A 57 15.94 -22.16 8.74
CA LEU A 57 16.61 -21.00 9.37
C LEU A 57 17.20 -20.04 8.34
N GLY A 58 17.80 -20.58 7.28
CA GLY A 58 18.33 -19.78 6.16
C GLY A 58 17.25 -18.98 5.46
N PHE A 59 16.10 -19.59 5.18
CA PHE A 59 14.95 -18.92 4.56
C PHE A 59 14.44 -17.78 5.42
N TRP A 60 14.12 -18.02 6.70
CA TRP A 60 13.60 -16.97 7.58
C TRP A 60 14.61 -15.86 7.86
N SER A 61 15.93 -16.20 7.93
CA SER A 61 16.97 -15.18 8.03
C SER A 61 17.04 -14.30 6.77
N ALA A 62 16.89 -14.88 5.58
CA ALA A 62 16.83 -14.12 4.33
C ALA A 62 15.63 -13.16 4.31
N VAL A 63 14.45 -13.61 4.75
CA VAL A 63 13.24 -12.78 4.88
C VAL A 63 13.48 -11.59 5.83
N VAL A 64 14.01 -11.85 7.03
CA VAL A 64 14.28 -10.79 8.01
C VAL A 64 15.35 -9.81 7.51
N LEU A 65 16.42 -10.31 6.92
CA LEU A 65 17.50 -9.45 6.37
C LEU A 65 16.98 -8.61 5.19
N ALA A 66 16.17 -9.18 4.31
CA ALA A 66 15.53 -8.43 3.22
C ALA A 66 14.68 -7.27 3.78
N ALA A 67 13.84 -7.55 4.77
CA ALA A 67 13.01 -6.53 5.42
C ALA A 67 13.85 -5.42 6.06
N LEU A 68 14.93 -5.76 6.76
CA LEU A 68 15.84 -4.77 7.37
C LEU A 68 16.56 -3.92 6.32
N LEU A 69 17.02 -4.53 5.23
CA LEU A 69 17.66 -3.80 4.11
C LEU A 69 16.66 -2.83 3.47
N VAL A 70 15.43 -3.24 3.25
CA VAL A 70 14.37 -2.34 2.77
C VAL A 70 14.14 -1.20 3.76
N GLY A 71 14.15 -1.49 5.06
CA GLY A 71 14.07 -0.46 6.10
C GLY A 71 15.19 0.59 5.98
N LEU A 72 16.43 0.15 5.74
CA LEU A 72 17.58 1.05 5.53
C LEU A 72 17.43 1.88 4.24
N ILE A 73 16.97 1.25 3.14
CA ILE A 73 16.67 1.96 1.89
C ILE A 73 15.58 3.00 2.13
N GLY A 74 14.53 2.64 2.88
CA GLY A 74 13.47 3.56 3.28
C GLY A 74 13.99 4.77 4.04
N VAL A 75 14.89 4.57 5.01
CA VAL A 75 15.57 5.68 5.72
C VAL A 75 16.34 6.57 4.75
N LEU A 76 17.05 5.98 3.79
CA LEU A 76 17.78 6.72 2.77
C LEU A 76 16.84 7.62 1.95
N VAL A 77 15.73 7.07 1.47
CA VAL A 77 14.70 7.81 0.72
C VAL A 77 14.09 8.92 1.59
N GLU A 78 13.80 8.62 2.86
CA GLU A 78 13.26 9.63 3.80
C GLU A 78 14.23 10.78 3.97
N VAL A 79 15.51 10.51 4.30
CA VAL A 79 16.51 11.54 4.60
C VAL A 79 16.89 12.36 3.37
N LEU A 80 17.04 11.72 2.21
CA LEU A 80 17.51 12.39 1.00
C LEU A 80 16.41 13.17 0.26
N ILE A 81 15.18 12.63 0.25
CA ILE A 81 14.09 13.13 -0.58
C ILE A 81 12.95 13.68 0.30
N LEU A 82 12.26 12.81 1.07
CA LEU A 82 11.00 13.16 1.70
C LEU A 82 11.14 14.23 2.76
N ARG A 83 12.22 14.20 3.54
CA ARG A 83 12.48 15.21 4.59
C ARG A 83 12.54 16.61 4.03
N ARG A 84 13.00 16.78 2.79
CA ARG A 84 13.12 18.10 2.14
C ARG A 84 11.77 18.64 1.63
N ILE A 85 10.80 17.75 1.45
CA ILE A 85 9.50 18.10 0.88
C ILE A 85 8.33 18.01 1.87
N TYR A 86 8.59 17.76 3.17
CA TYR A 86 7.52 17.68 4.18
C TYR A 86 6.65 18.95 4.28
N GLN A 87 7.20 20.11 3.92
CA GLN A 87 6.47 21.39 3.89
C GLN A 87 5.98 21.77 2.49
N ALA A 88 6.27 20.98 1.47
CA ALA A 88 5.82 21.25 0.11
C ALA A 88 4.31 20.95 -0.02
N PRO A 89 3.62 21.58 -0.98
CA PRO A 89 2.23 21.23 -1.28
C PRO A 89 2.06 19.75 -1.59
N GLU A 90 0.90 19.18 -1.25
CA GLU A 90 0.61 17.73 -1.35
C GLU A 90 0.90 17.16 -2.74
N LEU A 91 0.56 17.91 -3.80
CA LEU A 91 0.81 17.49 -5.18
C LEU A 91 2.31 17.25 -5.46
N PHE A 92 3.19 18.13 -4.93
CA PHE A 92 4.64 17.96 -5.08
C PHE A 92 5.17 16.76 -4.30
N GLN A 93 4.58 16.48 -3.14
CA GLN A 93 4.91 15.29 -2.35
C GLN A 93 4.52 14.01 -3.09
N LEU A 94 3.32 13.98 -3.70
CA LEU A 94 2.86 12.87 -4.53
C LEU A 94 3.80 12.64 -5.72
N LEU A 95 4.13 13.72 -6.45
CA LEU A 95 5.03 13.65 -7.60
C LEU A 95 6.42 13.13 -7.22
N ALA A 96 6.96 13.59 -6.10
CA ALA A 96 8.28 13.15 -5.62
C ALA A 96 8.26 11.67 -5.21
N THR A 97 7.20 11.19 -4.53
CA THR A 97 7.10 9.76 -4.18
C THR A 97 6.90 8.89 -5.40
N PHE A 98 6.19 9.39 -6.43
CA PHE A 98 6.09 8.70 -7.71
C PHE A 98 7.43 8.66 -8.47
N GLY A 99 8.21 9.74 -8.41
CA GLY A 99 9.59 9.75 -8.93
C GLY A 99 10.47 8.68 -8.26
N VAL A 100 10.30 8.46 -6.95
CA VAL A 100 10.99 7.36 -6.24
C VAL A 100 10.53 5.99 -6.77
N VAL A 101 9.24 5.81 -7.07
CA VAL A 101 8.72 4.57 -7.69
C VAL A 101 9.47 4.26 -8.96
N LEU A 102 9.55 5.23 -9.89
CA LEU A 102 10.24 5.04 -11.18
C LEU A 102 11.73 4.71 -11.00
N ILE A 103 12.42 5.42 -10.09
CA ILE A 103 13.84 5.14 -9.79
C ILE A 103 14.02 3.71 -9.26
N VAL A 104 13.12 3.26 -8.37
CA VAL A 104 13.21 1.92 -7.80
C VAL A 104 12.87 0.85 -8.86
N GLN A 105 11.88 1.07 -9.72
CA GLN A 105 11.55 0.16 -10.82
C GLN A 105 12.73 0.02 -11.79
N ASP A 106 13.32 1.13 -12.24
CA ASP A 106 14.48 1.10 -13.13
C ASP A 106 15.71 0.46 -12.47
N ALA A 107 15.97 0.75 -11.20
CA ALA A 107 17.04 0.11 -10.45
C ALA A 107 16.82 -1.41 -10.30
N THR A 108 15.57 -1.82 -10.07
CA THR A 108 15.19 -3.24 -9.97
C THR A 108 15.38 -3.93 -11.32
N LEU A 109 14.91 -3.32 -12.40
CA LEU A 109 15.10 -3.82 -13.76
C LEU A 109 16.59 -3.96 -14.11
N TRP A 110 17.40 -2.99 -13.73
CA TRP A 110 18.86 -3.02 -13.98
C TRP A 110 19.57 -4.10 -13.18
N LEU A 111 19.18 -4.36 -11.93
CA LEU A 111 19.84 -5.32 -11.05
C LEU A 111 19.41 -6.77 -11.29
N TRP A 112 18.12 -7.02 -11.55
CA TRP A 112 17.54 -8.37 -11.65
C TRP A 112 17.03 -8.72 -13.04
N GLY A 113 16.91 -7.75 -13.95
CA GLY A 113 16.38 -7.96 -15.29
C GLY A 113 14.85 -7.92 -15.36
N PRO A 114 14.28 -8.12 -16.58
CA PRO A 114 12.84 -8.01 -16.82
C PRO A 114 12.04 -9.29 -16.52
N GLU A 115 12.71 -10.38 -16.15
CA GLU A 115 12.06 -11.68 -15.98
C GLU A 115 11.40 -11.79 -14.59
N ASP A 116 10.26 -12.48 -14.54
CA ASP A 116 9.61 -12.80 -13.28
C ASP A 116 10.44 -13.82 -12.51
N LEU A 117 10.72 -13.52 -11.25
CA LEU A 117 11.55 -14.36 -10.40
C LEU A 117 10.66 -15.24 -9.50
N ILE A 118 10.75 -16.55 -9.69
CA ILE A 118 10.05 -17.51 -8.83
C ILE A 118 10.90 -17.78 -7.60
N GLY A 119 10.38 -17.47 -6.42
CA GLY A 119 11.07 -17.67 -5.15
C GLY A 119 11.16 -19.15 -4.76
N PRO A 120 12.19 -19.51 -3.97
CA PRO A 120 12.25 -20.83 -3.38
C PRO A 120 11.07 -21.04 -2.44
N ARG A 121 10.54 -22.27 -2.40
CA ARG A 121 9.56 -22.65 -1.38
C ARG A 121 10.21 -22.58 0.00
N ALA A 122 9.41 -22.29 1.02
CA ALA A 122 9.90 -22.24 2.39
C ALA A 122 10.26 -23.64 2.87
N PRO A 123 11.53 -23.96 3.17
CA PRO A 123 11.92 -25.31 3.58
C PRO A 123 11.21 -25.73 4.88
N GLY A 124 10.62 -26.93 4.88
CA GLY A 124 9.83 -27.45 6.00
C GLY A 124 8.37 -27.00 6.04
N LEU A 125 7.92 -26.22 5.03
CA LEU A 125 6.52 -25.79 4.83
C LEU A 125 6.05 -26.10 3.40
N ASP A 126 6.65 -27.13 2.81
CA ASP A 126 6.39 -27.55 1.41
C ASP A 126 5.15 -28.43 1.28
N SER A 127 4.65 -28.94 2.40
CA SER A 127 3.52 -29.84 2.46
C SER A 127 2.19 -29.08 2.47
N ALA A 128 1.10 -29.84 2.35
CA ALA A 128 -0.24 -29.33 2.51
C ALA A 128 -1.00 -30.18 3.53
N ILE A 129 -1.69 -29.53 4.44
CA ILE A 129 -2.54 -30.21 5.44
C ILE A 129 -3.90 -30.49 4.79
N ARG A 130 -4.33 -31.74 4.87
CA ARG A 130 -5.66 -32.14 4.42
C ARG A 130 -6.72 -31.76 5.46
N ILE A 131 -7.66 -30.90 5.07
CA ILE A 131 -8.80 -30.50 5.89
C ILE A 131 -10.08 -30.92 5.18
N GLY A 132 -10.65 -32.06 5.58
CA GLY A 132 -11.80 -32.64 4.89
C GLY A 132 -11.45 -33.17 3.51
N GLN A 133 -12.01 -32.60 2.44
CA GLN A 133 -11.72 -32.95 1.05
C GLN A 133 -10.69 -32.03 0.38
N ASP A 134 -10.31 -30.92 1.03
CA ASP A 134 -9.43 -29.91 0.50
C ASP A 134 -8.03 -29.96 1.09
N TYR A 135 -7.07 -29.31 0.44
CA TYR A 135 -5.68 -29.22 0.86
C TYR A 135 -5.32 -27.73 1.13
N LEU A 136 -4.78 -27.43 2.31
CA LEU A 136 -4.26 -26.12 2.68
C LEU A 136 -2.72 -26.18 2.72
N PRO A 137 -2.00 -25.33 1.99
CA PRO A 137 -0.55 -25.22 2.09
C PRO A 137 -0.13 -24.86 3.53
N GLU A 138 0.86 -25.54 4.09
CA GLU A 138 1.42 -25.25 5.42
C GLU A 138 1.96 -23.82 5.50
N TYR A 139 2.48 -23.31 4.38
CA TYR A 139 2.96 -21.95 4.27
C TYR A 139 1.85 -20.91 4.54
N ASP A 140 0.62 -21.17 4.11
CA ASP A 140 -0.51 -20.27 4.37
C ASP A 140 -0.82 -20.16 5.88
N ILE A 141 -0.70 -21.26 6.60
CA ILE A 141 -0.83 -21.27 8.07
C ILE A 141 0.30 -20.47 8.71
N ALA A 142 1.53 -20.64 8.23
CA ALA A 142 2.67 -19.87 8.72
C ALA A 142 2.48 -18.36 8.50
N LEU A 143 1.91 -17.94 7.36
CA LEU A 143 1.59 -16.54 7.09
C LEU A 143 0.53 -15.98 8.05
N ILE A 144 -0.53 -16.75 8.33
CA ILE A 144 -1.57 -16.37 9.30
C ILE A 144 -0.96 -16.16 10.69
N VAL A 145 -0.13 -17.11 11.14
CA VAL A 145 0.56 -17.01 12.43
C VAL A 145 1.51 -15.81 12.45
N LEU A 146 2.29 -15.63 11.38
CA LEU A 146 3.21 -14.50 11.26
C LEU A 146 2.47 -13.15 11.33
N SER A 147 1.32 -13.03 10.67
CA SER A 147 0.53 -11.78 10.73
C SER A 147 0.04 -11.48 12.15
N ALA A 148 -0.37 -12.50 12.90
CA ALA A 148 -0.77 -12.36 14.31
C ALA A 148 0.43 -11.97 15.19
N VAL A 149 1.61 -12.56 14.96
CA VAL A 149 2.86 -12.21 15.67
C VAL A 149 3.27 -10.77 15.36
N VAL A 150 3.21 -10.33 14.10
CA VAL A 150 3.50 -8.94 13.71
C VAL A 150 2.50 -7.97 14.35
N LEU A 151 1.20 -8.30 14.35
CA LEU A 151 0.19 -7.48 15.02
C LEU A 151 0.48 -7.35 16.52
N LEU A 152 0.81 -8.45 17.20
CA LEU A 152 1.16 -8.44 18.61
C LEU A 152 2.44 -7.63 18.86
N ALA A 153 3.47 -7.80 18.03
CA ALA A 153 4.73 -7.05 18.13
C ALA A 153 4.48 -5.55 17.98
N LEU A 154 3.69 -5.14 16.99
CA LEU A 154 3.30 -3.74 16.80
C LEU A 154 2.48 -3.22 17.98
N TRP A 155 1.52 -3.99 18.47
CA TRP A 155 0.73 -3.60 19.64
C TRP A 155 1.63 -3.39 20.86
N LEU A 156 2.60 -4.29 21.13
CA LEU A 156 3.57 -4.14 22.21
C LEU A 156 4.47 -2.92 21.98
N LEU A 157 4.99 -2.75 20.77
CA LEU A 157 5.85 -1.62 20.41
C LEU A 157 5.14 -0.29 20.65
N PHE A 158 3.89 -0.16 20.20
CA PHE A 158 3.14 1.09 20.35
C PHE A 158 2.62 1.31 21.77
N ARG A 159 2.20 0.27 22.50
CA ARG A 159 1.61 0.44 23.84
C ARG A 159 2.61 0.39 25.00
N LYS A 160 3.69 -0.37 24.84
CA LYS A 160 4.60 -0.67 25.95
C LYS A 160 5.94 0.06 25.89
N THR A 161 6.25 0.78 24.79
CA THR A 161 7.53 1.48 24.63
C THR A 161 7.38 3.00 24.69
N ARG A 162 8.46 3.68 25.10
CA ARG A 162 8.55 5.14 25.08
C ARG A 162 8.44 5.68 23.66
N TRP A 163 9.04 4.97 22.68
CA TRP A 163 8.95 5.30 21.27
C TRP A 163 7.49 5.31 20.78
N GLY A 164 6.74 4.26 21.08
CA GLY A 164 5.32 4.19 20.72
C GLY A 164 4.49 5.30 21.35
N THR A 165 4.82 5.75 22.56
CA THR A 165 4.17 6.89 23.20
C THR A 165 4.46 8.19 22.45
N LEU A 166 5.73 8.43 22.05
CA LEU A 166 6.14 9.60 21.27
C LEU A 166 5.48 9.63 19.89
N VAL A 167 5.43 8.47 19.21
CA VAL A 167 4.76 8.36 17.92
C VAL A 167 3.27 8.70 18.04
N ARG A 168 2.56 8.13 19.02
CA ARG A 168 1.14 8.46 19.24
C ARG A 168 0.91 9.92 19.60
N ALA A 169 1.80 10.54 20.37
CA ALA A 169 1.73 11.96 20.67
C ALA A 169 1.93 12.80 19.42
N ALA A 170 2.91 12.45 18.57
CA ALA A 170 3.18 13.17 17.32
C ALA A 170 2.08 13.01 16.26
N THR A 171 1.29 11.94 16.30
CA THR A 171 0.10 11.80 15.43
C THR A 171 -1.02 12.74 15.85
N GLN A 172 -1.10 13.15 17.11
CA GLN A 172 -2.10 14.08 17.63
C GLN A 172 -1.66 15.53 17.44
N ASP A 173 -0.48 15.87 17.94
CA ASP A 173 0.08 17.22 17.86
C ASP A 173 1.61 17.17 17.76
N ARG A 174 2.12 17.34 16.53
CA ARG A 174 3.56 17.29 16.28
C ARG A 174 4.29 18.55 16.75
N GLU A 175 3.61 19.71 16.75
CA GLU A 175 4.20 20.99 17.20
C GLU A 175 4.42 20.95 18.71
N MET A 176 3.44 20.46 19.45
CA MET A 176 3.56 20.30 20.90
C MET A 176 4.69 19.31 21.25
N VAL A 177 4.81 18.20 20.53
CA VAL A 177 5.89 17.23 20.75
C VAL A 177 7.27 17.85 20.49
N ALA A 178 7.39 18.73 19.47
CA ALA A 178 8.62 19.49 19.24
C ALA A 178 8.91 20.48 20.36
N ALA A 179 7.89 21.20 20.83
CA ALA A 179 8.04 22.16 21.94
C ALA A 179 8.50 21.48 23.25
N LEU A 180 8.16 20.19 23.44
CA LEU A 180 8.66 19.36 24.54
C LEU A 180 10.10 18.86 24.35
N GLY A 181 10.80 19.30 23.29
CA GLY A 181 12.21 18.98 23.05
C GLY A 181 12.47 17.65 22.33
N VAL A 182 11.45 16.99 21.80
CA VAL A 182 11.63 15.75 21.04
C VAL A 182 12.16 16.06 19.63
N ASN A 183 13.23 15.38 19.23
CA ASN A 183 13.77 15.49 17.89
C ASN A 183 12.82 14.86 16.85
N GLN A 184 12.09 15.72 16.14
CA GLN A 184 11.13 15.29 15.13
C GLN A 184 11.78 14.52 13.97
N ALA A 185 12.96 14.94 13.52
CA ALA A 185 13.65 14.28 12.43
C ALA A 185 13.98 12.82 12.77
N TRP A 186 14.50 12.58 13.98
CA TRP A 186 14.74 11.22 14.47
C TRP A 186 13.46 10.40 14.55
N LEU A 187 12.38 11.01 15.06
CA LEU A 187 11.08 10.34 15.21
C LEU A 187 10.53 9.93 13.84
N PHE A 188 10.52 10.82 12.86
CA PHE A 188 10.03 10.53 11.51
C PHE A 188 10.87 9.45 10.81
N THR A 189 12.20 9.55 10.90
CA THR A 189 13.08 8.52 10.33
C THR A 189 12.85 7.15 10.94
N SER A 190 12.69 7.09 12.28
CA SER A 190 12.42 5.82 12.95
C SER A 190 11.06 5.21 12.58
N VAL A 191 10.04 6.05 12.41
CA VAL A 191 8.70 5.65 11.94
C VAL A 191 8.79 5.14 10.51
N PHE A 192 9.52 5.85 9.67
CA PHE A 192 9.70 5.48 8.27
C PHE A 192 10.48 4.16 8.13
N PHE A 193 11.52 3.97 8.96
CA PHE A 193 12.24 2.70 9.06
C PHE A 193 11.32 1.53 9.39
N VAL A 194 10.52 1.64 10.46
CA VAL A 194 9.58 0.59 10.86
C VAL A 194 8.55 0.31 9.76
N GLY A 195 8.00 1.36 9.14
CA GLY A 195 7.04 1.20 8.05
C GLY A 195 7.64 0.52 6.82
N ALA A 196 8.85 0.91 6.41
CA ALA A 196 9.55 0.30 5.28
C ALA A 196 9.97 -1.16 5.58
N VAL A 197 10.40 -1.47 6.82
CA VAL A 197 10.64 -2.87 7.26
C VAL A 197 9.37 -3.71 7.11
N LEU A 198 8.22 -3.19 7.49
CA LEU A 198 6.93 -3.92 7.36
C LEU A 198 6.55 -4.14 5.89
N ALA A 199 6.75 -3.15 5.02
CA ALA A 199 6.53 -3.30 3.59
C ALA A 199 7.47 -4.37 3.00
N GLY A 200 8.77 -4.27 3.31
CA GLY A 200 9.77 -5.25 2.87
C GLY A 200 9.49 -6.66 3.41
N LEU A 201 9.02 -6.78 4.65
CA LEU A 201 8.61 -8.06 5.23
C LEU A 201 7.42 -8.65 4.47
N GLY A 202 6.39 -7.83 4.19
CA GLY A 202 5.22 -8.24 3.40
C GLY A 202 5.61 -8.77 2.02
N GLY A 203 6.51 -8.06 1.31
CA GLY A 203 7.03 -8.49 0.02
C GLY A 203 7.86 -9.77 0.10
N ALA A 204 8.76 -9.86 1.08
CA ALA A 204 9.61 -11.02 1.28
C ALA A 204 8.81 -12.31 1.55
N VAL A 205 7.74 -12.23 2.34
CA VAL A 205 6.89 -13.40 2.62
C VAL A 205 5.91 -13.72 1.49
N GLN A 206 5.66 -12.78 0.57
CA GLN A 206 4.84 -13.03 -0.61
C GLN A 206 5.60 -13.84 -1.68
N LEU A 207 6.92 -13.74 -1.71
CA LEU A 207 7.78 -14.34 -2.73
C LEU A 207 7.50 -15.84 -3.01
N PRO A 208 7.33 -16.73 -2.00
CA PRO A 208 7.05 -18.14 -2.26
C PRO A 208 5.67 -18.42 -2.86
N LYS A 209 4.73 -17.48 -2.78
CA LYS A 209 3.36 -17.62 -3.30
C LYS A 209 3.20 -17.04 -4.70
N GLY A 210 3.74 -15.83 -4.91
CA GLY A 210 3.46 -15.06 -6.12
C GLY A 210 4.69 -14.75 -6.97
N GLY A 211 5.91 -15.07 -6.49
CA GLY A 211 7.13 -14.61 -7.16
C GLY A 211 7.37 -13.11 -6.96
N ALA A 212 8.32 -12.58 -7.74
CA ALA A 212 8.63 -11.15 -7.80
C ALA A 212 8.63 -10.71 -9.26
N ASP A 213 7.84 -9.70 -9.57
CA ASP A 213 7.72 -9.04 -10.87
C ASP A 213 7.81 -7.51 -10.72
N LEU A 214 8.03 -6.80 -11.83
CA LEU A 214 8.22 -5.35 -11.85
C LEU A 214 6.92 -4.55 -11.63
N LEU A 215 5.75 -5.17 -11.71
CA LEU A 215 4.45 -4.53 -11.48
C LEU A 215 3.94 -4.74 -10.06
N LEU A 216 4.69 -5.49 -9.24
CA LEU A 216 4.29 -5.86 -7.88
C LEU A 216 4.02 -4.64 -7.00
N ASP A 217 4.77 -3.57 -7.18
CA ASP A 217 4.63 -2.32 -6.43
C ASP A 217 3.32 -1.60 -6.75
N MET A 218 2.96 -1.48 -8.03
CA MET A 218 1.72 -0.83 -8.46
C MET A 218 0.48 -1.63 -8.06
N ASN A 219 0.57 -2.95 -8.14
CA ASN A 219 -0.55 -3.83 -7.77
C ASN A 219 -0.84 -3.76 -6.27
N ILE A 220 0.21 -3.80 -5.43
CA ILE A 220 0.03 -3.84 -3.98
C ILE A 220 -0.35 -2.49 -3.40
N ILE A 221 0.16 -1.38 -3.96
CA ILE A 221 -0.06 -0.04 -3.39
C ILE A 221 -1.53 0.35 -3.40
N ALA A 222 -2.25 0.02 -4.48
CA ALA A 222 -3.69 0.29 -4.59
C ALA A 222 -4.47 -0.44 -3.49
N ALA A 223 -4.22 -1.75 -3.30
CA ALA A 223 -4.85 -2.53 -2.25
C ALA A 223 -4.46 -2.05 -0.85
N ALA A 224 -3.20 -1.69 -0.63
CA ALA A 224 -2.72 -1.16 0.65
C ALA A 224 -3.40 0.17 1.00
N PHE A 225 -3.59 1.07 0.03
CA PHE A 225 -4.35 2.31 0.24
C PHE A 225 -5.80 2.04 0.62
N VAL A 226 -6.47 1.14 -0.09
CA VAL A 226 -7.85 0.75 0.26
C VAL A 226 -7.91 0.25 1.70
N VAL A 227 -6.97 -0.63 2.09
CA VAL A 227 -6.92 -1.16 3.47
C VAL A 227 -6.68 -0.06 4.50
N VAL A 228 -5.77 0.88 4.24
CA VAL A 228 -5.48 1.99 5.17
C VAL A 228 -6.67 2.93 5.30
N VAL A 229 -7.34 3.25 4.21
CA VAL A 229 -8.52 4.13 4.19
C VAL A 229 -9.71 3.44 4.88
N VAL A 230 -10.01 2.19 4.53
CA VAL A 230 -11.08 1.40 5.15
C VAL A 230 -10.81 1.16 6.62
N GLY A 231 -9.57 0.83 6.99
CA GLY A 231 -9.17 0.59 8.38
C GLY A 231 -9.20 1.84 9.24
N GLY A 232 -8.97 2.99 8.62
CA GLY A 232 -8.79 4.29 9.24
C GLY A 232 -7.32 4.68 9.32
N MET A 233 -6.99 5.80 8.71
CA MET A 233 -5.62 6.31 8.59
C MET A 233 -4.95 6.44 9.97
N GLY A 234 -3.75 5.87 10.11
CA GLY A 234 -3.01 5.84 11.37
C GLY A 234 -3.44 4.76 12.38
N SER A 235 -4.43 3.90 12.04
CA SER A 235 -4.91 2.83 12.91
C SER A 235 -4.36 1.46 12.48
N ILE A 236 -3.41 0.89 13.25
CA ILE A 236 -2.82 -0.44 12.98
C ILE A 236 -3.87 -1.56 13.11
N THR A 237 -4.70 -1.49 14.15
CA THR A 237 -5.78 -2.47 14.35
C THR A 237 -6.85 -2.34 13.27
N GLY A 238 -7.13 -1.12 12.83
CA GLY A 238 -8.00 -0.86 11.68
C GLY A 238 -7.43 -1.44 10.39
N ALA A 239 -6.15 -1.24 10.13
CA ALA A 239 -5.47 -1.82 8.97
C ALA A 239 -5.51 -3.36 8.99
N PHE A 240 -5.36 -4.00 10.16
CA PHE A 240 -5.50 -5.45 10.27
C PHE A 240 -6.91 -5.93 9.91
N LEU A 241 -7.94 -5.34 10.51
CA LEU A 241 -9.34 -5.71 10.22
C LEU A 241 -9.72 -5.47 8.76
N ALA A 242 -9.26 -4.34 8.19
CA ALA A 242 -9.50 -4.04 6.80
C ALA A 242 -8.74 -4.98 5.86
N ALA A 243 -7.49 -5.36 6.19
CA ALA A 243 -6.74 -6.34 5.41
C ALA A 243 -7.42 -7.71 5.41
N VAL A 244 -7.93 -8.16 6.56
CA VAL A 244 -8.73 -9.39 6.66
C VAL A 244 -10.00 -9.26 5.81
N LEU A 245 -10.74 -8.17 5.94
CA LEU A 245 -11.95 -7.93 5.15
C LEU A 245 -11.67 -7.98 3.64
N ILE A 246 -10.64 -7.27 3.17
CA ILE A 246 -10.29 -7.23 1.74
C ILE A 246 -9.73 -8.58 1.27
N GLY A 247 -8.94 -9.26 2.09
CA GLY A 247 -8.43 -10.61 1.79
C GLY A 247 -9.56 -11.63 1.63
N GLU A 248 -10.55 -11.61 2.53
CA GLU A 248 -11.74 -12.45 2.44
C GLU A 248 -12.61 -12.09 1.23
N LEU A 249 -12.81 -10.79 0.98
CA LEU A 249 -13.55 -10.34 -0.20
C LEU A 249 -12.89 -10.81 -1.51
N ASN A 250 -11.57 -10.77 -1.59
CA ASN A 250 -10.86 -11.29 -2.75
C ASN A 250 -11.02 -12.82 -2.87
N ALA A 251 -10.85 -13.55 -1.78
CA ALA A 251 -10.95 -15.02 -1.79
C ALA A 251 -12.36 -15.50 -2.18
N PHE A 252 -13.41 -14.92 -1.61
CA PHE A 252 -14.79 -15.25 -1.96
C PHE A 252 -15.23 -14.61 -3.27
N GLY A 253 -14.73 -13.41 -3.58
CA GLY A 253 -15.05 -12.69 -4.82
C GLY A 253 -14.63 -13.49 -6.06
N VAL A 254 -13.40 -14.02 -6.07
CA VAL A 254 -12.91 -14.86 -7.17
C VAL A 254 -13.79 -16.11 -7.35
N LEU A 255 -14.33 -16.66 -6.26
CA LEU A 255 -15.17 -17.85 -6.32
C LEU A 255 -16.57 -17.56 -6.85
N ILE A 256 -17.20 -16.43 -6.43
CA ILE A 256 -18.61 -16.13 -6.68
C ILE A 256 -18.76 -15.24 -7.91
N PHE A 257 -17.94 -14.21 -8.04
CA PHE A 257 -17.99 -13.20 -9.10
C PHE A 257 -16.59 -12.79 -9.58
N PRO A 258 -15.86 -13.65 -10.34
CA PRO A 258 -14.48 -13.36 -10.75
C PRO A 258 -14.33 -12.02 -11.49
N GLN A 259 -15.35 -11.64 -12.28
CA GLN A 259 -15.33 -10.45 -13.14
C GLN A 259 -15.40 -9.12 -12.37
N ILE A 260 -15.94 -9.12 -11.15
CA ILE A 260 -16.13 -7.91 -10.34
C ILE A 260 -15.21 -7.85 -9.12
N THR A 261 -14.34 -8.84 -8.91
CA THR A 261 -13.49 -8.93 -7.71
C THR A 261 -12.60 -7.69 -7.55
N LEU A 262 -12.02 -7.16 -8.64
CA LEU A 262 -11.21 -5.96 -8.60
C LEU A 262 -12.02 -4.71 -8.20
N VAL A 263 -13.26 -4.62 -8.67
CA VAL A 263 -14.14 -3.49 -8.35
C VAL A 263 -14.66 -3.58 -6.92
N LEU A 264 -14.81 -4.80 -6.40
CA LEU A 264 -15.41 -5.06 -5.10
C LEU A 264 -14.66 -4.39 -3.95
N MET A 265 -13.33 -4.37 -3.98
CA MET A 265 -12.54 -3.70 -2.93
C MET A 265 -12.75 -2.18 -2.92
N PHE A 266 -12.84 -1.55 -4.11
CA PHE A 266 -13.12 -0.11 -4.21
C PHE A 266 -14.56 0.22 -3.84
N LEU A 267 -15.50 -0.66 -4.17
CA LEU A 267 -16.90 -0.53 -3.77
C LEU A 267 -17.03 -0.57 -2.24
N VAL A 268 -16.37 -1.52 -1.58
CA VAL A 268 -16.34 -1.58 -0.11
C VAL A 268 -15.72 -0.32 0.48
N MET A 269 -14.62 0.17 -0.11
CA MET A 269 -14.02 1.44 0.31
C MET A 269 -15.02 2.59 0.21
N ALA A 270 -15.73 2.71 -0.92
CA ALA A 270 -16.74 3.75 -1.12
C ALA A 270 -17.87 3.65 -0.09
N VAL A 271 -18.38 2.45 0.15
CA VAL A 271 -19.44 2.22 1.15
C VAL A 271 -18.96 2.58 2.56
N VAL A 272 -17.74 2.17 2.93
CA VAL A 272 -17.19 2.49 4.25
C VAL A 272 -17.00 3.99 4.40
N LEU A 273 -16.48 4.69 3.39
CA LEU A 273 -16.28 6.15 3.45
C LEU A 273 -17.61 6.93 3.54
N VAL A 274 -18.68 6.45 2.89
CA VAL A 274 -20.00 7.06 3.00
C VAL A 274 -20.58 6.89 4.41
N ILE A 275 -20.41 5.73 5.04
CA ILE A 275 -20.94 5.42 6.36
C ILE A 275 -20.05 5.99 7.48
N ARG A 276 -18.72 5.88 7.31
CA ARG A 276 -17.70 6.31 8.26
C ARG A 276 -16.52 6.95 7.51
N PRO A 277 -16.54 8.27 7.27
CA PRO A 277 -15.51 8.94 6.48
C PRO A 277 -14.09 8.86 7.07
N TRP A 278 -13.96 8.53 8.35
CA TRP A 278 -12.65 8.29 9.00
C TRP A 278 -12.24 6.80 9.03
N GLY A 279 -12.95 5.91 8.32
CA GLY A 279 -12.70 4.47 8.32
C GLY A 279 -13.26 3.74 9.55
N LEU A 280 -13.01 2.41 9.62
CA LEU A 280 -13.61 1.54 10.65
C LEU A 280 -13.16 1.90 12.07
N LEU A 281 -11.86 2.12 12.28
CA LEU A 281 -11.24 2.42 13.58
C LEU A 281 -10.40 3.71 13.55
N GLY A 282 -10.62 4.58 12.57
CA GLY A 282 -10.05 5.92 12.52
C GLY A 282 -10.71 6.86 13.55
N ARG A 283 -10.10 8.01 13.76
CA ARG A 283 -10.65 9.07 14.60
C ARG A 283 -11.06 10.24 13.72
N PRO A 284 -12.18 10.93 14.02
CA PRO A 284 -12.48 12.19 13.37
C PRO A 284 -11.31 13.15 13.56
N GLU A 285 -10.88 13.81 12.50
CA GLU A 285 -9.94 14.91 12.64
C GLU A 285 -10.72 16.10 13.24
N ASP A 286 -10.26 16.60 14.39
CA ASP A 286 -10.82 17.83 14.94
C ASP A 286 -10.50 18.97 13.97
N ALA A 287 -11.54 19.58 13.39
CA ALA A 287 -11.46 20.65 12.40
C ALA A 287 -10.82 21.96 12.93
N THR A 288 -10.24 21.93 14.13
CA THR A 288 -9.78 23.10 14.87
C THR A 288 -8.37 23.58 14.49
N HIS A 289 -7.64 22.90 13.60
CA HIS A 289 -6.26 23.29 13.26
C HIS A 289 -5.99 23.37 11.76
N THR A 290 -6.90 23.94 10.98
CA THR A 290 -6.54 24.46 9.66
C THR A 290 -6.28 25.97 9.80
N PRO A 291 -5.02 26.43 10.00
CA PRO A 291 -4.75 27.84 9.96
C PRO A 291 -4.98 28.31 8.52
N GLY A 292 -6.06 29.04 8.30
CA GLY A 292 -6.18 29.93 7.14
C GLY A 292 -6.47 29.26 5.80
N VAL A 293 -7.20 28.14 5.74
CA VAL A 293 -7.95 27.87 4.52
C VAL A 293 -9.01 28.96 4.42
N GLN A 294 -8.66 30.05 3.74
CA GLN A 294 -9.67 30.98 3.23
C GLN A 294 -10.70 30.09 2.54
N ALA A 295 -11.95 30.14 3.05
CA ALA A 295 -13.06 29.44 2.44
C ALA A 295 -12.98 29.77 0.94
N GLN A 296 -12.58 28.79 0.12
CA GLN A 296 -12.58 28.98 -1.33
C GLN A 296 -14.03 29.34 -1.66
N GLU A 297 -14.20 30.52 -2.29
CA GLU A 297 -15.52 30.88 -2.77
C GLU A 297 -16.08 29.68 -3.54
N PRO A 298 -17.32 29.25 -3.25
CA PRO A 298 -17.91 28.11 -3.95
C PRO A 298 -17.78 28.38 -5.44
N LEU A 299 -17.21 27.41 -6.16
CA LEU A 299 -17.10 27.46 -7.63
C LEU A 299 -18.47 27.87 -8.17
N ARG A 300 -18.60 29.11 -8.61
CA ARG A 300 -19.83 29.58 -9.24
C ARG A 300 -20.03 28.71 -10.46
N LEU A 301 -21.09 27.96 -10.48
CA LEU A 301 -21.49 27.20 -11.66
C LEU A 301 -21.40 28.13 -12.86
N ALA A 302 -20.56 27.76 -13.82
CA ALA A 302 -20.38 28.54 -15.03
C ALA A 302 -21.74 28.91 -15.62
N GLY A 303 -21.88 30.14 -16.11
CA GLY A 303 -23.17 30.63 -16.62
C GLY A 303 -23.74 29.67 -17.68
N TRP A 304 -25.03 29.73 -17.95
CA TRP A 304 -25.74 28.80 -18.82
C TRP A 304 -25.05 28.51 -20.17
N LYS A 305 -24.32 29.47 -20.72
CA LYS A 305 -23.52 29.31 -21.96
C LYS A 305 -22.37 28.33 -21.79
N ALA A 306 -21.69 28.34 -20.63
CA ALA A 306 -20.61 27.40 -20.35
C ALA A 306 -21.15 26.02 -20.02
N GLN A 307 -22.31 25.93 -19.33
CA GLN A 307 -23.00 24.65 -19.09
C GLN A 307 -23.45 24.02 -20.41
N ALA A 308 -23.99 24.84 -21.35
CA ALA A 308 -24.32 24.38 -22.69
C ALA A 308 -23.07 23.92 -23.47
N GLY A 309 -21.95 24.62 -23.34
CA GLY A 309 -20.67 24.21 -23.92
C GLY A 309 -20.16 22.85 -23.40
N TRP A 310 -20.25 22.66 -22.10
CA TRP A 310 -19.89 21.36 -21.48
C TRP A 310 -20.82 20.23 -21.90
N LEU A 311 -22.12 20.52 -22.04
CA LEU A 311 -23.11 19.54 -22.48
C LEU A 311 -22.89 19.14 -23.95
N VAL A 312 -22.56 20.09 -24.82
CA VAL A 312 -22.20 19.84 -26.22
C VAL A 312 -20.92 19.01 -26.30
N LEU A 313 -19.92 19.32 -25.51
CA LEU A 313 -18.67 18.57 -25.44
C LEU A 313 -18.90 17.14 -24.95
N LEU A 314 -19.70 16.97 -23.93
CA LEU A 314 -20.06 15.65 -23.39
C LEU A 314 -20.87 14.82 -24.37
N LEU A 315 -21.85 15.43 -25.07
CA LEU A 315 -22.59 14.76 -26.13
C LEU A 315 -21.71 14.42 -27.33
N GLY A 316 -20.74 15.28 -27.68
CA GLY A 316 -19.73 15.02 -28.71
C GLY A 316 -18.85 13.82 -28.33
N LEU A 317 -18.37 13.76 -27.10
CA LEU A 317 -17.58 12.64 -26.60
C LEU A 317 -18.38 11.33 -26.56
N LEU A 318 -19.64 11.39 -26.16
CA LEU A 318 -20.56 10.23 -26.16
C LEU A 318 -20.89 9.75 -27.59
N ALA A 319 -20.95 10.66 -28.56
CA ALA A 319 -21.19 10.33 -29.97
C ALA A 319 -19.94 9.81 -30.69
N LEU A 320 -18.74 10.06 -30.17
CA LEU A 320 -17.47 9.65 -30.76
C LEU A 320 -17.41 8.16 -31.14
N PRO A 321 -17.80 7.20 -30.29
CA PRO A 321 -17.76 5.78 -30.63
C PRO A 321 -18.67 5.39 -31.80
N TRP A 322 -19.72 6.20 -32.05
CA TRP A 322 -20.67 5.96 -33.16
C TRP A 322 -20.24 6.65 -34.48
N LEU A 323 -19.46 7.71 -34.34
CA LEU A 323 -18.96 8.49 -35.49
C LEU A 323 -17.61 7.95 -36.01
N THR A 324 -16.83 7.29 -35.16
CA THR A 324 -15.50 6.78 -35.51
C THR A 324 -15.50 5.76 -36.66
N PRO A 325 -16.44 4.80 -36.78
CA PRO A 325 -16.46 3.87 -37.89
C PRO A 325 -16.65 4.52 -39.26
N TRP A 326 -17.15 5.77 -39.28
CA TRP A 326 -17.50 6.50 -40.53
C TRP A 326 -16.47 7.57 -40.92
N LEU A 327 -15.63 8.02 -40.00
CA LEU A 327 -14.79 9.20 -40.15
C LEU A 327 -13.29 8.94 -40.02
N ILE A 328 -12.88 7.84 -39.35
CA ILE A 328 -11.50 7.72 -38.89
C ILE A 328 -11.03 6.25 -38.97
N ASP A 329 -9.86 6.05 -39.51
CA ASP A 329 -9.15 4.76 -39.54
C ASP A 329 -8.80 4.31 -38.09
N GLU A 330 -8.73 2.98 -37.83
CA GLU A 330 -8.42 2.42 -36.50
C GLU A 330 -7.14 3.00 -35.88
N PHE A 331 -6.17 3.35 -36.74
CA PHE A 331 -4.90 3.95 -36.31
C PHE A 331 -5.08 5.36 -35.68
N THR A 332 -5.98 6.17 -36.23
CA THR A 332 -6.25 7.53 -35.72
C THR A 332 -6.99 7.52 -34.39
N LEU A 333 -7.75 6.47 -34.08
CA LEU A 333 -8.42 6.30 -32.78
C LEU A 333 -7.39 6.01 -31.66
N VAL A 334 -6.43 5.12 -31.94
CA VAL A 334 -5.34 4.80 -31.02
C VAL A 334 -4.49 6.05 -30.72
N LEU A 335 -4.16 6.82 -31.78
CA LEU A 335 -3.38 8.04 -31.66
C LEU A 335 -4.12 9.15 -30.89
N ALA A 336 -5.44 9.26 -31.04
CA ALA A 336 -6.27 10.19 -30.27
C ALA A 336 -6.36 9.80 -28.80
N ILE A 337 -6.36 8.51 -28.45
CA ILE A 337 -6.32 8.02 -27.08
C ILE A 337 -4.94 8.31 -26.47
N GLU A 338 -3.84 8.09 -27.20
CA GLU A 338 -2.48 8.40 -26.72
C GLU A 338 -2.23 9.89 -26.47
N ILE A 339 -2.91 10.78 -27.23
CA ILE A 339 -2.81 12.24 -27.03
C ILE A 339 -3.64 12.71 -25.83
N LEU A 340 -4.67 11.96 -25.43
CA LEU A 340 -5.57 12.29 -24.32
C LEU A 340 -5.08 11.78 -22.95
N ILE A 341 -4.12 10.86 -22.92
CA ILE A 341 -3.45 10.35 -21.73
C ILE A 341 -2.18 11.14 -21.48
#